data_a3f564c8af6060f7f309d2f1f184f115
#
_entry.id   a3f564c8af6060f7f309d2f1f184f115
#
_cell.length_a   1.000
_cell.length_b   1.000
_cell.length_c   1.000
_cell.angle_alpha   90.00
_cell.angle_beta   90.00
_cell.angle_gamma   90.00
#
_symmetry.space_group_name_H-M   'P 1'
#
loop_
_entity.id
_entity.type
_entity.pdbx_description
1 polymer ?
#
loop_
_entity_poly.entity_id
_entity_poly.type
_entity_poly.pdbx_seq_one_letter_code
_entity_poly.pdbx_strand_id
1 'polypeptide(L)'
;MSVFAFGANYDGRDVFQDFINNSCVGIGWSYNDNTSGHNIIQSIKAGDIVYIKSCNNGSPITVRAIGVVTDYDSFTVPNVAVIARNVKWLDTTSFVIPNPKSSDKNNVRSNSVYEEYNLDVIGQIINKL
;
A
#
# COMPACT_ATOMS: atom_id res chain seq x y z
N MET A 1 10.65 7.86 8.87
CA MET A 1 9.80 6.72 8.51
C MET A 1 8.60 7.21 7.74
N SER A 2 8.42 6.71 6.55
CA SER A 2 7.27 7.05 5.71
C SER A 2 6.22 5.94 5.74
N VAL A 3 5.00 6.28 5.33
CA VAL A 3 3.88 5.34 5.23
C VAL A 3 3.39 5.34 3.79
N PHE A 4 3.23 4.15 3.21
CA PHE A 4 2.79 3.99 1.83
C PHE A 4 1.54 3.13 1.78
N ALA A 5 0.62 3.51 0.90
CA ALA A 5 -0.63 2.80 0.68
C ALA A 5 -0.55 1.96 -0.59
N PHE A 6 -1.08 0.74 -0.53
CA PHE A 6 -1.16 -0.15 -1.67
C PHE A 6 -2.58 -0.63 -1.88
N GLY A 7 -3.09 -0.53 -3.10
CA GLY A 7 -4.33 -1.19 -3.50
C GLY A 7 -4.07 -2.65 -3.86
N ALA A 8 -5.07 -3.50 -3.68
CA ALA A 8 -4.98 -4.92 -3.98
C ALA A 8 -6.04 -5.38 -4.98
N ASN A 9 -6.72 -4.47 -5.64
CA ASN A 9 -7.74 -4.81 -6.64
C ASN A 9 -7.21 -4.46 -8.03
N TYR A 10 -7.02 -5.48 -8.85
CA TYR A 10 -6.56 -5.36 -10.24
C TYR A 10 -7.76 -5.62 -11.16
N ASP A 11 -8.56 -4.58 -11.45
CA ASP A 11 -9.74 -4.69 -12.32
C ASP A 11 -10.68 -5.84 -11.92
N GLY A 12 -11.01 -5.92 -10.63
CA GLY A 12 -11.89 -6.95 -10.10
C GLY A 12 -11.18 -8.19 -9.56
N ARG A 13 -9.88 -8.35 -9.81
CA ARG A 13 -9.07 -9.41 -9.21
C ARG A 13 -8.44 -8.91 -7.91
N ASP A 14 -8.82 -9.53 -6.80
CA ASP A 14 -8.27 -9.21 -5.48
C ASP A 14 -6.99 -10.01 -5.24
N VAL A 15 -5.86 -9.31 -5.10
CA VAL A 15 -4.55 -9.94 -4.86
C VAL A 15 -4.10 -9.82 -3.40
N PHE A 16 -4.99 -9.44 -2.49
CA PHE A 16 -4.66 -9.28 -1.08
C PHE A 16 -4.02 -10.53 -0.50
N GLN A 17 -4.65 -11.69 -0.70
CA GLN A 17 -4.14 -12.94 -0.14
C GLN A 17 -2.79 -13.32 -0.75
N ASP A 18 -2.57 -12.98 -2.03
CA ASP A 18 -1.28 -13.18 -2.67
C ASP A 18 -0.18 -12.34 -2.01
N PHE A 19 -0.48 -11.09 -1.65
CA PHE A 19 0.46 -10.25 -0.91
C PHE A 19 0.79 -10.86 0.46
N ILE A 20 -0.23 -11.35 1.17
CA ILE A 20 -0.01 -12.00 2.47
C ILE A 20 0.85 -13.26 2.30
N ASN A 21 0.50 -14.12 1.36
CA ASN A 21 1.17 -15.40 1.15
C ASN A 21 2.62 -15.24 0.67
N ASN A 22 2.90 -14.18 -0.10
CA ASN A 22 4.24 -13.92 -0.64
C ASN A 22 5.05 -12.95 0.23
N SER A 23 4.49 -12.47 1.34
CA SER A 23 5.13 -11.48 2.21
C SER A 23 5.65 -10.28 1.41
N CYS A 24 4.79 -9.71 0.57
CA CYS A 24 5.16 -8.61 -0.31
C CYS A 24 4.01 -7.65 -0.54
N VAL A 25 4.35 -6.48 -1.06
CA VAL A 25 3.42 -5.53 -1.69
C VAL A 25 3.99 -5.11 -3.03
N GLY A 26 3.12 -4.72 -3.95
CA GLY A 26 3.58 -4.29 -5.26
C GLY A 26 2.44 -3.80 -6.13
N ILE A 27 2.74 -3.61 -7.42
CA ILE A 27 1.74 -3.23 -8.43
C ILE A 27 1.86 -4.13 -9.64
N GLY A 28 0.73 -4.32 -10.33
CA GLY A 28 0.67 -5.14 -11.55
C GLY A 28 0.98 -4.38 -12.83
N TRP A 29 1.21 -3.07 -12.76
CA TRP A 29 1.48 -2.24 -13.92
C TRP A 29 2.93 -2.38 -14.38
N SER A 30 3.16 -2.41 -15.70
CA SER A 30 4.50 -2.29 -16.25
C SER A 30 5.09 -0.91 -15.94
N TYR A 31 6.41 -0.78 -16.09
CA TYR A 31 7.08 0.52 -15.89
C TYR A 31 6.50 1.59 -16.82
N ASN A 32 6.27 1.26 -18.09
CA ASN A 32 5.75 2.23 -19.06
C ASN A 32 4.30 2.62 -18.78
N ASP A 33 3.50 1.72 -18.21
CA ASP A 33 2.10 1.99 -17.91
C ASP A 33 1.90 2.74 -16.59
N ASN A 34 2.85 2.64 -15.66
CA ASN A 34 2.81 3.36 -14.40
C ASN A 34 4.22 3.67 -13.90
N THR A 35 4.91 4.57 -14.58
CA THR A 35 6.27 4.98 -14.25
C THR A 35 6.36 5.56 -12.84
N SER A 36 5.41 6.42 -12.46
CA SER A 36 5.41 7.02 -11.12
C SER A 36 5.23 6.00 -10.03
N GLY A 37 4.38 4.98 -10.24
CA GLY A 37 4.20 3.89 -9.29
C GLY A 37 5.48 3.08 -9.08
N HIS A 38 6.17 2.74 -10.16
CA HIS A 38 7.46 2.06 -10.06
C HIS A 38 8.49 2.89 -9.30
N ASN A 39 8.56 4.19 -9.57
CA ASN A 39 9.50 5.09 -8.90
C ASN A 39 9.17 5.20 -7.40
N ILE A 40 7.90 5.26 -7.03
CA ILE A 40 7.49 5.28 -5.62
C ILE A 40 7.95 3.99 -4.93
N ILE A 41 7.67 2.83 -5.53
CA ILE A 41 8.03 1.54 -4.93
C ILE A 41 9.53 1.41 -4.73
N GLN A 42 10.33 1.85 -5.71
CA GLN A 42 11.78 1.82 -5.58
C GLN A 42 12.31 2.79 -4.52
N SER A 43 11.56 3.85 -4.21
CA SER A 43 11.95 4.84 -3.20
C SER A 43 11.70 4.40 -1.77
N ILE A 44 10.90 3.34 -1.55
CA ILE A 44 10.57 2.86 -0.21
C ILE A 44 11.81 2.31 0.47
N LYS A 45 12.03 2.72 1.70
CA LYS A 45 13.20 2.32 2.48
C LYS A 45 12.87 1.17 3.42
N ALA A 46 13.86 0.35 3.71
CA ALA A 46 13.73 -0.62 4.79
C ALA A 46 13.33 0.10 6.08
N GLY A 47 12.31 -0.41 6.78
CA GLY A 47 11.76 0.24 7.95
C GLY A 47 10.55 1.13 7.68
N ASP A 48 10.27 1.47 6.43
CA ASP A 48 9.04 2.19 6.10
C ASP A 48 7.83 1.30 6.30
N ILE A 49 6.71 1.93 6.64
CA ILE A 49 5.43 1.24 6.87
C ILE A 49 4.66 1.20 5.55
N VAL A 50 4.02 0.08 5.31
CA VAL A 50 3.09 -0.09 4.20
C VAL A 50 1.75 -0.59 4.73
N TYR A 51 0.66 -0.21 4.07
CA TYR A 51 -0.64 -0.78 4.38
C TYR A 51 -1.41 -1.09 3.11
N ILE A 52 -2.21 -2.14 3.16
CA ILE A 52 -3.09 -2.51 2.06
C ILE A 52 -4.45 -1.90 2.35
N LYS A 53 -4.95 -1.13 1.39
CA LYS A 53 -6.20 -0.39 1.54
C LYS A 53 -7.26 -0.87 0.56
N SER A 54 -8.50 -0.67 0.96
CA SER A 54 -9.65 -0.71 0.07
C SER A 54 -10.48 0.54 0.34
N CYS A 55 -10.76 1.33 -0.68
CA CYS A 55 -11.61 2.51 -0.57
C CYS A 55 -12.17 2.89 -1.92
N ASN A 56 -13.34 3.49 -1.90
CA ASN A 56 -13.90 4.22 -3.03
C ASN A 56 -13.72 5.72 -2.78
N ASN A 57 -13.75 6.53 -3.83
CA ASN A 57 -13.63 7.98 -3.71
C ASN A 57 -14.64 8.54 -2.70
N GLY A 58 -14.16 9.31 -1.73
CA GLY A 58 -15.00 9.94 -0.71
C GLY A 58 -15.53 8.98 0.35
N SER A 59 -15.13 7.72 0.33
CA SER A 59 -15.57 6.69 1.28
C SER A 59 -14.56 6.50 2.40
N PRO A 60 -14.97 5.83 3.51
CA PRO A 60 -14.01 5.39 4.52
C PRO A 60 -12.93 4.51 3.90
N ILE A 61 -11.75 4.53 4.52
CA ILE A 61 -10.66 3.66 4.11
C ILE A 61 -10.74 2.39 4.95
N THR A 62 -10.81 1.24 4.30
CA THR A 62 -10.60 -0.04 4.98
C THR A 62 -9.12 -0.39 4.88
N VAL A 63 -8.45 -0.47 6.02
CA VAL A 63 -7.08 -0.94 6.11
C VAL A 63 -7.13 -2.45 6.32
N ARG A 64 -6.58 -3.21 5.38
CA ARG A 64 -6.69 -4.68 5.40
C ARG A 64 -5.48 -5.33 6.07
N ALA A 65 -4.32 -4.71 6.01
CA ALA A 65 -3.11 -5.18 6.67
C ALA A 65 -2.10 -4.05 6.79
N ILE A 66 -1.21 -4.17 7.77
CA ILE A 66 -0.10 -3.24 7.97
C ILE A 66 1.18 -4.05 8.08
N GLY A 67 2.23 -3.59 7.40
CA GLY A 67 3.52 -4.24 7.44
C GLY A 67 4.68 -3.25 7.40
N VAL A 68 5.88 -3.78 7.47
CA VAL A 68 7.13 -3.02 7.38
C VAL A 68 7.99 -3.60 6.27
N VAL A 69 8.56 -2.72 5.44
CA VAL A 69 9.49 -3.13 4.40
C VAL A 69 10.81 -3.55 5.05
N THR A 70 11.33 -4.71 4.65
CA THR A 70 12.44 -5.36 5.38
C THR A 70 13.80 -5.17 4.74
N ASP A 71 13.86 -4.81 3.46
CA ASP A 71 15.12 -4.64 2.72
C ASP A 71 14.95 -3.65 1.57
N TYR A 72 15.96 -3.54 0.73
CA TYR A 72 15.98 -2.63 -0.42
C TYR A 72 15.79 -3.35 -1.75
N ASP A 73 15.52 -4.66 -1.74
CA ASP A 73 15.33 -5.43 -2.96
C ASP A 73 13.97 -5.12 -3.58
N SER A 74 13.94 -5.09 -4.90
CA SER A 74 12.71 -5.11 -5.67
C SER A 74 12.73 -6.29 -6.63
N PHE A 75 11.58 -6.87 -6.88
CA PHE A 75 11.50 -8.11 -7.66
C PHE A 75 10.12 -8.26 -8.29
N THR A 76 10.00 -9.20 -9.21
CA THR A 76 8.72 -9.57 -9.83
C THR A 76 8.16 -10.82 -9.14
N VAL A 77 6.87 -10.79 -8.82
CA VAL A 77 6.14 -11.99 -8.39
C VAL A 77 5.18 -12.36 -9.51
N PRO A 78 5.41 -13.47 -10.24
CA PRO A 78 4.57 -13.82 -11.38
C PRO A 78 3.08 -13.83 -11.02
N ASN A 79 2.27 -13.20 -11.86
CA ASN A 79 0.81 -13.07 -11.71
C ASN A 79 0.34 -12.24 -10.50
N VAL A 80 1.25 -11.67 -9.72
CA VAL A 80 0.91 -10.89 -8.52
C VAL A 80 1.42 -9.46 -8.65
N ALA A 81 2.69 -9.27 -8.96
CA ALA A 81 3.27 -7.93 -9.07
C ALA A 81 4.41 -7.90 -10.08
N VAL A 82 4.40 -6.89 -10.94
CA VAL A 82 5.51 -6.61 -11.84
C VAL A 82 6.70 -6.08 -11.06
N ILE A 83 6.44 -5.25 -10.05
CA ILE A 83 7.45 -4.79 -9.09
C ILE A 83 6.89 -4.92 -7.69
N ALA A 84 7.66 -5.56 -6.82
CA ALA A 84 7.29 -5.83 -5.43
C ALA A 84 8.45 -5.56 -4.49
N ARG A 85 8.10 -5.36 -3.21
CA ARG A 85 9.04 -5.21 -2.11
C ARG A 85 8.72 -6.22 -1.02
N ASN A 86 9.73 -6.71 -0.34
CA ASN A 86 9.56 -7.62 0.79
C ASN A 86 8.98 -6.90 2.00
N VAL A 87 8.01 -7.54 2.65
CA VAL A 87 7.29 -6.99 3.79
C VAL A 87 7.19 -8.03 4.90
N LYS A 88 7.37 -7.58 6.14
CA LYS A 88 6.95 -8.33 7.32
C LYS A 88 5.60 -7.80 7.75
N TRP A 89 4.58 -8.65 7.74
CA TRP A 89 3.24 -8.27 8.19
C TRP A 89 3.21 -8.16 9.71
N LEU A 90 2.71 -7.02 10.20
CA LEU A 90 2.63 -6.72 11.64
C LEU A 90 1.20 -6.88 12.16
N ASP A 91 0.21 -6.54 11.35
CA ASP A 91 -1.20 -6.67 11.67
C ASP A 91 -1.98 -6.98 10.40
N THR A 92 -2.68 -8.10 10.39
CA THR A 92 -3.52 -8.53 9.28
C THR A 92 -5.01 -8.48 9.61
N THR A 93 -5.38 -7.88 10.73
CA THR A 93 -6.77 -7.64 11.11
C THR A 93 -7.24 -6.34 10.48
N SER A 94 -8.32 -6.40 9.69
CA SER A 94 -8.82 -5.21 9.02
C SER A 94 -9.53 -4.27 10.00
N PHE A 95 -9.43 -2.98 9.71
CA PHE A 95 -10.17 -1.95 10.43
C PHE A 95 -10.51 -0.79 9.47
N VAL A 96 -11.44 0.05 9.89
CA VAL A 96 -11.93 1.15 9.06
C VAL A 96 -11.49 2.48 9.65
N ILE A 97 -10.98 3.36 8.78
CA ILE A 97 -10.75 4.76 9.10
C ILE A 97 -11.94 5.53 8.50
N PRO A 98 -12.88 6.01 9.33
CA PRO A 98 -14.06 6.70 8.82
C PRO A 98 -13.72 8.12 8.38
N ASN A 99 -14.15 8.47 7.18
CA ASN A 99 -14.12 9.84 6.67
C ASN A 99 -12.82 10.61 6.97
N PRO A 100 -11.65 10.12 6.53
CA PRO A 100 -10.41 10.87 6.77
C PRO A 100 -10.54 12.26 6.15
N LYS A 101 -10.03 13.26 6.85
CA LYS A 101 -10.10 14.64 6.37
C LYS A 101 -9.44 14.73 5.00
N SER A 102 -10.13 15.36 4.07
CA SER A 102 -9.70 15.47 2.67
C SER A 102 -8.65 16.55 2.44
N SER A 103 -7.94 16.98 3.47
CA SER A 103 -7.01 18.10 3.39
C SER A 103 -5.75 17.81 2.60
N ASP A 104 -5.49 16.56 2.24
CA ASP A 104 -4.27 16.18 1.56
C ASP A 104 -4.46 16.13 0.07
N LYS A 105 -4.22 17.24 -0.54
CA LYS A 105 -4.23 17.38 -1.99
C LYS A 105 -3.25 16.46 -2.72
N ASN A 106 -2.33 15.84 -2.00
CA ASN A 106 -1.32 14.96 -2.58
C ASN A 106 -1.70 13.48 -2.54
N ASN A 107 -2.76 13.12 -1.83
CA ASN A 107 -3.20 11.73 -1.75
C ASN A 107 -4.35 11.48 -2.73
N VAL A 108 -4.05 10.74 -3.79
CA VAL A 108 -5.06 10.26 -4.73
C VAL A 108 -5.35 8.81 -4.36
N ARG A 109 -6.41 8.59 -3.60
CA ARG A 109 -6.71 7.30 -2.97
C ARG A 109 -7.12 6.20 -3.94
N SER A 110 -7.41 6.55 -5.18
CA SER A 110 -7.65 5.58 -6.24
C SER A 110 -6.37 5.03 -6.88
N ASN A 111 -5.22 5.62 -6.60
CA ASN A 111 -3.94 5.12 -7.14
C ASN A 111 -3.58 3.78 -6.50
N SER A 112 -2.90 2.95 -7.29
CA SER A 112 -2.45 1.63 -6.83
C SER A 112 -1.40 1.70 -5.74
N VAL A 113 -0.60 2.77 -5.73
CA VAL A 113 0.40 3.04 -4.71
C VAL A 113 0.57 4.55 -4.55
N TYR A 114 0.72 4.99 -3.31
CA TYR A 114 1.06 6.38 -3.02
C TYR A 114 1.67 6.50 -1.63
N GLU A 115 2.46 7.55 -1.41
CA GLU A 115 2.89 7.89 -0.06
C GLU A 115 1.73 8.56 0.67
N GLU A 116 1.46 8.12 1.91
CA GLU A 116 0.39 8.68 2.73
C GLU A 116 0.88 9.91 3.47
N TYR A 117 0.20 11.03 3.28
CA TYR A 117 0.53 12.30 3.93
C TYR A 117 -0.52 12.76 4.94
N ASN A 118 -1.69 12.12 4.96
CA ASN A 118 -2.74 12.51 5.89
C ASN A 118 -2.37 12.06 7.30
N LEU A 119 -2.16 13.03 8.20
CA LEU A 119 -1.70 12.75 9.56
C LEU A 119 -2.72 11.96 10.38
N ASP A 120 -4.01 12.11 10.10
CA ASP A 120 -5.05 11.32 10.76
C ASP A 120 -4.94 9.85 10.37
N VAL A 121 -4.77 9.57 9.09
CA VAL A 121 -4.59 8.20 8.60
C VAL A 121 -3.30 7.59 9.16
N ILE A 122 -2.19 8.32 9.07
CA ILE A 122 -0.89 7.86 9.60
C ILE A 122 -1.01 7.56 11.10
N GLY A 123 -1.63 8.45 11.87
CA GLY A 123 -1.79 8.27 13.32
C GLY A 123 -2.61 7.03 13.65
N GLN A 124 -3.69 6.78 12.94
CA GLN A 124 -4.52 5.59 13.17
C GLN A 124 -3.80 4.30 12.80
N ILE A 125 -2.99 4.31 11.73
CA ILE A 125 -2.17 3.15 11.36
C ILE A 125 -1.12 2.87 12.42
N ILE A 126 -0.40 3.90 12.89
CA ILE A 126 0.63 3.73 13.92
C ILE A 126 0.01 3.24 15.23
N ASN A 127 -1.19 3.69 15.57
CA ASN A 127 -1.86 3.23 16.78
C ASN A 127 -2.22 1.75 16.79
N LYS A 128 -2.22 1.08 15.64
CA LYS A 128 -2.43 -0.36 15.53
C LYS A 128 -1.15 -1.17 15.71
N LEU A 129 -0.03 -0.51 15.73
CA LEU A 129 1.28 -1.14 15.94
C LEU A 129 1.67 -1.06 17.41
#